data_cc0315401ecef5444ea76412f105fea1
#
_entry.id   cc0315401ecef5444ea76412f105fea1
#
_cell.length_a   1.000
_cell.length_b   1.000
_cell.length_c   1.000
_cell.angle_alpha   90.00
_cell.angle_beta   90.00
_cell.angle_gamma   90.00
#
_symmetry.space_group_name_H-M   'P 1'
#
loop_
_entity.id
_entity.type
_entity.pdbx_description
1 polymer ?
#
loop_
_entity_poly.entity_id
_entity_poly.type
_entity_poly.pdbx_seq_one_letter_code
_entity_poly.pdbx_strand_id
1 'polypeptide(L)'
;MRISEEAKTARIRYILILVISLAGWFSLGGMLTLVLKRLPFFSETKTGIFIVTFVPHLVLLLFLTLLVRYAFREKLTVLVGGKGTREFLTTALITLVVTGITETFSLGNIVYNSTDGWGEKALFLVLSAVLLLPQTLAEEIVFRILPERILSPEERNLGRCRRILLAFFCGIFFVLPHLLNTEVTSSSTPVIPLVTYFLWGFLSSLLGTYVHSYVPVWAMHYANNFFSVVIVSAEKTTLTGAPLFYDKSEEYSPLLIVTTLLAFLVVSLFFRHIGKREDKESFSG
;
A
#
# COMPACT_ATOMS: atom_id res chain seq x y z
N MET A 1 27.32 -19.15 -8.32
CA MET A 1 27.52 -18.66 -6.95
C MET A 1 26.78 -19.59 -5.99
N ARG A 2 27.48 -20.25 -5.06
CA ARG A 2 26.81 -21.10 -4.06
C ARG A 2 26.19 -20.19 -3.01
N ILE A 3 24.88 -20.31 -2.79
CA ILE A 3 24.17 -19.61 -1.73
C ILE A 3 24.66 -20.17 -0.38
N SER A 4 24.99 -19.32 0.60
CA SER A 4 25.40 -19.74 1.93
C SER A 4 24.29 -20.52 2.65
N GLU A 5 24.64 -21.37 3.61
CA GLU A 5 23.63 -22.09 4.41
C GLU A 5 22.78 -21.12 5.26
N GLU A 6 23.36 -20.01 5.69
CA GLU A 6 22.65 -18.95 6.41
C GLU A 6 21.58 -18.29 5.53
N ALA A 7 21.91 -17.98 4.26
CA ALA A 7 20.97 -17.42 3.30
C ALA A 7 19.84 -18.39 2.95
N LYS A 8 20.14 -19.70 2.86
CA LYS A 8 19.08 -20.71 2.66
C LYS A 8 18.14 -20.75 3.85
N THR A 9 18.68 -20.73 5.06
CA THR A 9 17.89 -20.72 6.30
C THR A 9 17.03 -19.45 6.40
N ALA A 10 17.61 -18.29 6.12
CA ALA A 10 16.87 -17.02 6.10
C ALA A 10 15.73 -17.04 5.06
N ARG A 11 15.99 -17.55 3.85
CA ARG A 11 14.96 -17.69 2.80
C ARG A 11 13.80 -18.56 3.26
N ILE A 12 14.08 -19.71 3.87
CA ILE A 12 13.02 -20.61 4.40
C ILE A 12 12.18 -19.88 5.45
N ARG A 13 12.82 -19.14 6.37
CA ARG A 13 12.11 -18.35 7.38
C ARG A 13 11.19 -17.31 6.74
N TYR A 14 11.65 -16.56 5.73
CA TYR A 14 10.81 -15.58 5.02
C TYR A 14 9.65 -16.23 4.29
N ILE A 15 9.87 -17.40 3.66
CA ILE A 15 8.77 -18.17 3.04
C ILE A 15 7.73 -18.59 4.09
N LEU A 16 8.18 -19.13 5.23
CA LEU A 16 7.28 -19.53 6.32
C LEU A 16 6.50 -18.33 6.88
N ILE A 17 7.16 -17.19 7.08
CA ILE A 17 6.48 -15.96 7.54
C ILE A 17 5.41 -15.56 6.53
N LEU A 18 5.72 -15.55 5.23
CA LEU A 18 4.75 -15.19 4.19
C LEU A 18 3.55 -16.14 4.19
N VAL A 19 3.80 -17.46 4.15
CA VAL A 19 2.74 -18.47 4.07
C VAL A 19 1.85 -18.47 5.32
N ILE A 20 2.45 -18.44 6.52
CA ILE A 20 1.69 -18.45 7.79
C ILE A 20 0.90 -17.13 7.95
N SER A 21 1.50 -15.99 7.59
CA SER A 21 0.81 -14.70 7.66
C SER A 21 -0.37 -14.63 6.71
N LEU A 22 -0.23 -15.10 5.47
CA LEU A 22 -1.33 -15.19 4.50
C LEU A 22 -2.41 -16.15 4.98
N ALA A 23 -2.04 -17.33 5.49
CA ALA A 23 -3.00 -18.27 6.07
C ALA A 23 -3.77 -17.65 7.24
N GLY A 24 -3.10 -16.94 8.15
CA GLY A 24 -3.71 -16.20 9.24
C GLY A 24 -4.65 -15.09 8.75
N TRP A 25 -4.23 -14.35 7.72
CA TRP A 25 -5.04 -13.30 7.11
C TRP A 25 -6.36 -13.82 6.57
N PHE A 26 -6.32 -14.87 5.74
CA PHE A 26 -7.53 -15.44 5.12
C PHE A 26 -8.39 -16.24 6.12
N SER A 27 -7.78 -17.02 7.01
CA SER A 27 -8.53 -17.85 7.95
C SER A 27 -9.02 -17.06 9.17
N LEU A 28 -8.12 -16.64 10.05
CA LEU A 28 -8.49 -15.93 11.28
C LEU A 28 -9.05 -14.54 11.00
N GLY A 29 -8.42 -13.77 10.11
CA GLY A 29 -8.89 -12.44 9.71
C GLY A 29 -10.26 -12.51 9.06
N GLY A 30 -10.46 -13.44 8.10
CA GLY A 30 -11.76 -13.69 7.48
C GLY A 30 -12.82 -14.17 8.47
N MET A 31 -12.50 -15.12 9.35
CA MET A 31 -13.41 -15.60 10.38
C MET A 31 -13.84 -14.49 11.34
N LEU A 32 -12.90 -13.68 11.84
CA LEU A 32 -13.23 -12.55 12.72
C LEU A 32 -14.13 -11.54 12.01
N THR A 33 -13.88 -11.25 10.74
CA THR A 33 -14.74 -10.39 9.93
C THR A 33 -16.15 -10.93 9.84
N LEU A 34 -16.32 -12.23 9.57
CA LEU A 34 -17.64 -12.87 9.49
C LEU A 34 -18.36 -12.86 10.84
N VAL A 35 -17.64 -13.07 11.94
CA VAL A 35 -18.23 -13.01 13.30
C VAL A 35 -18.66 -11.58 13.63
N LEU A 36 -17.81 -10.58 13.39
CA LEU A 36 -18.14 -9.19 13.67
C LEU A 36 -19.33 -8.70 12.84
N LYS A 37 -19.43 -9.09 11.56
CA LYS A 37 -20.57 -8.77 10.70
C LYS A 37 -21.91 -9.36 11.17
N ARG A 38 -21.95 -10.25 12.15
CA ARG A 38 -23.20 -10.66 12.81
C ARG A 38 -23.72 -9.63 13.80
N LEU A 39 -22.91 -8.68 14.24
CA LEU A 39 -23.32 -7.59 15.10
C LEU A 39 -23.84 -6.44 14.24
N PRO A 40 -25.07 -5.90 14.51
CA PRO A 40 -25.70 -4.86 13.69
C PRO A 40 -24.80 -3.65 13.43
N PHE A 41 -24.04 -3.22 14.43
CA PHE A 41 -23.10 -2.11 14.26
C PHE A 41 -22.12 -2.32 13.09
N PHE A 42 -21.55 -3.54 12.94
CA PHE A 42 -20.56 -3.83 11.91
C PHE A 42 -21.14 -4.22 10.55
N SER A 43 -22.43 -4.52 10.47
CA SER A 43 -23.12 -4.90 9.23
C SER A 43 -24.01 -3.80 8.66
N GLU A 44 -24.53 -2.90 9.50
CA GLU A 44 -25.56 -1.92 9.11
C GLU A 44 -25.06 -0.47 9.15
N THR A 45 -24.04 -0.17 9.98
CA THR A 45 -23.51 1.20 10.05
C THR A 45 -22.32 1.37 9.12
N LYS A 46 -22.23 2.53 8.44
CA LYS A 46 -21.12 2.91 7.58
C LYS A 46 -19.77 2.83 8.32
N THR A 47 -19.73 3.33 9.56
CA THR A 47 -18.55 3.28 10.43
C THR A 47 -18.14 1.84 10.76
N GLY A 48 -19.10 0.99 11.12
CA GLY A 48 -18.85 -0.41 11.46
C GLY A 48 -18.34 -1.20 10.25
N ILE A 49 -18.95 -1.02 9.08
CA ILE A 49 -18.52 -1.63 7.81
C ILE A 49 -17.08 -1.19 7.48
N PHE A 50 -16.78 0.10 7.64
CA PHE A 50 -15.42 0.62 7.44
C PHE A 50 -14.41 -0.05 8.39
N ILE A 51 -14.68 -0.05 9.70
CA ILE A 51 -13.77 -0.64 10.69
C ILE A 51 -13.54 -2.13 10.41
N VAL A 52 -14.59 -2.90 10.11
CA VAL A 52 -14.47 -4.34 9.90
C VAL A 52 -13.65 -4.71 8.66
N THR A 53 -13.58 -3.82 7.67
CA THR A 53 -12.73 -3.99 6.48
C THR A 53 -11.24 -4.08 6.83
N PHE A 54 -10.81 -3.45 7.92
CA PHE A 54 -9.41 -3.46 8.36
C PHE A 54 -9.05 -4.63 9.27
N VAL A 55 -10.03 -5.36 9.81
CA VAL A 55 -9.78 -6.49 10.74
C VAL A 55 -8.81 -7.53 10.16
N PRO A 56 -8.97 -8.02 8.92
CA PRO A 56 -8.01 -8.97 8.34
C PRO A 56 -6.59 -8.42 8.27
N HIS A 57 -6.43 -7.14 7.95
CA HIS A 57 -5.11 -6.49 7.84
C HIS A 57 -4.44 -6.29 9.20
N LEU A 58 -5.22 -6.01 10.25
CA LEU A 58 -4.70 -5.97 11.62
C LEU A 58 -4.23 -7.36 12.08
N VAL A 59 -4.98 -8.41 11.75
CA VAL A 59 -4.56 -9.79 11.99
C VAL A 59 -3.29 -10.12 11.21
N LEU A 60 -3.21 -9.75 9.94
CA LEU A 60 -2.03 -9.92 9.11
C LEU A 60 -0.80 -9.25 9.73
N LEU A 61 -0.92 -7.98 10.13
CA LEU A 61 0.17 -7.22 10.75
C LEU A 61 0.60 -7.84 12.09
N LEU A 62 -0.34 -8.35 12.88
CA LEU A 62 -0.05 -9.07 14.12
C LEU A 62 0.79 -10.32 13.84
N PHE A 63 0.38 -11.17 12.89
CA PHE A 63 1.14 -12.36 12.50
C PHE A 63 2.54 -12.00 12.01
N LEU A 64 2.66 -11.00 11.11
CA LEU A 64 3.95 -10.51 10.62
C LEU A 64 4.85 -10.06 11.76
N THR A 65 4.32 -9.29 12.71
CA THR A 65 5.07 -8.76 13.86
C THR A 65 5.57 -9.90 14.75
N LEU A 66 4.68 -10.85 15.10
CA LEU A 66 5.02 -11.96 15.96
C LEU A 66 6.02 -12.93 15.29
N LEU A 67 5.78 -13.27 14.02
CA LEU A 67 6.63 -14.21 13.29
C LEU A 67 8.03 -13.63 13.01
N VAL A 68 8.13 -12.35 12.64
CA VAL A 68 9.42 -11.68 12.45
C VAL A 68 10.17 -11.61 13.78
N ARG A 69 9.47 -11.24 14.86
CA ARG A 69 10.05 -11.20 16.21
C ARG A 69 10.56 -12.57 16.67
N TYR A 70 9.78 -13.62 16.39
CA TYR A 70 10.15 -14.99 16.76
C TYR A 70 11.30 -15.55 15.90
N ALA A 71 11.20 -15.40 14.55
CA ALA A 71 12.13 -16.01 13.61
C ALA A 71 13.51 -15.31 13.59
N PHE A 72 13.53 -13.98 13.71
CA PHE A 72 14.74 -13.18 13.56
C PHE A 72 15.14 -12.42 14.84
N ARG A 73 14.29 -12.40 15.87
CA ARG A 73 14.45 -11.58 17.11
C ARG A 73 14.56 -10.08 16.85
N GLU A 74 14.05 -9.62 15.71
CA GLU A 74 14.08 -8.24 15.25
C GLU A 74 12.71 -7.57 15.34
N LYS A 75 12.70 -6.23 15.21
CA LYS A 75 11.47 -5.45 15.07
C LYS A 75 11.04 -5.42 13.60
N LEU A 76 9.74 -5.39 13.34
CA LEU A 76 9.18 -5.31 11.99
C LEU A 76 9.71 -4.09 11.20
N THR A 77 9.97 -2.97 11.89
CA THR A 77 10.51 -1.74 11.31
C THR A 77 11.88 -1.91 10.64
N VAL A 78 12.67 -2.91 11.05
CA VAL A 78 13.97 -3.22 10.43
C VAL A 78 13.79 -3.75 9.01
N LEU A 79 12.69 -4.47 8.74
CA LEU A 79 12.40 -4.98 7.40
C LEU A 79 12.04 -3.84 6.43
N VAL A 80 11.34 -2.83 6.91
CA VAL A 80 10.88 -1.70 6.08
C VAL A 80 12.06 -0.83 5.63
N GLY A 81 13.10 -0.74 6.46
CA GLY A 81 14.27 0.12 6.21
C GLY A 81 13.92 1.60 6.38
N GLY A 82 14.93 2.46 6.26
CA GLY A 82 14.74 3.92 6.26
C GLY A 82 14.72 4.60 7.63
N LYS A 83 14.84 5.93 7.59
CA LYS A 83 15.02 6.80 8.77
C LYS A 83 13.72 7.41 9.31
N GLY A 84 12.57 6.92 8.85
CA GLY A 84 11.36 7.14 9.61
C GLY A 84 10.47 8.30 9.19
N THR A 85 10.02 9.06 10.17
CA THR A 85 8.85 9.96 10.09
C THR A 85 8.97 11.07 9.03
N ARG A 86 10.13 11.70 8.90
CA ARG A 86 10.32 12.78 7.92
C ARG A 86 10.17 12.30 6.49
N GLU A 87 10.80 11.17 6.17
CA GLU A 87 10.74 10.53 4.84
C GLU A 87 9.30 10.14 4.49
N PHE A 88 8.59 9.54 5.47
CA PHE A 88 7.18 9.20 5.34
C PHE A 88 6.31 10.43 5.07
N LEU A 89 6.38 11.45 5.94
CA LEU A 89 5.52 12.64 5.82
C LEU A 89 5.78 13.42 4.53
N THR A 90 7.06 13.58 4.15
CA THR A 90 7.39 14.29 2.91
C THR A 90 6.87 13.55 1.68
N THR A 91 7.02 12.23 1.64
CA THR A 91 6.54 11.42 0.52
C THR A 91 5.01 11.38 0.46
N ALA A 92 4.35 11.24 1.61
CA ALA A 92 2.89 11.28 1.68
C ALA A 92 2.36 12.63 1.17
N LEU A 93 2.97 13.75 1.59
CA LEU A 93 2.59 15.08 1.12
C LEU A 93 2.78 15.24 -0.41
N ILE A 94 3.93 14.83 -0.94
CA ILE A 94 4.18 14.85 -2.39
C ILE A 94 3.08 14.07 -3.13
N THR A 95 2.76 12.87 -2.65
CA THR A 95 1.75 12.02 -3.26
C THR A 95 0.37 12.68 -3.22
N LEU A 96 -0.06 13.20 -2.07
CA LEU A 96 -1.33 13.92 -1.93
C LEU A 96 -1.42 15.12 -2.88
N VAL A 97 -0.35 15.89 -3.01
CA VAL A 97 -0.31 17.04 -3.92
C VAL A 97 -0.41 16.61 -5.38
N VAL A 98 0.35 15.59 -5.79
CA VAL A 98 0.31 15.08 -7.17
C VAL A 98 -1.07 14.52 -7.49
N THR A 99 -1.64 13.69 -6.60
CA THR A 99 -2.99 13.14 -6.78
C THR A 99 -4.03 14.26 -6.83
N GLY A 100 -3.97 15.23 -5.92
CA GLY A 100 -4.90 16.37 -5.92
C GLY A 100 -4.83 17.20 -7.21
N ILE A 101 -3.63 17.47 -7.73
CA ILE A 101 -3.46 18.18 -9.01
C ILE A 101 -4.05 17.36 -10.16
N THR A 102 -3.78 16.05 -10.22
CA THR A 102 -4.30 15.22 -11.32
C THR A 102 -5.81 15.08 -11.28
N GLU A 103 -6.42 15.03 -10.09
CA GLU A 103 -7.89 15.01 -9.93
C GLU A 103 -8.55 16.30 -10.45
N THR A 104 -7.83 17.44 -10.52
CA THR A 104 -8.40 18.65 -11.12
C THR A 104 -8.76 18.49 -12.60
N PHE A 105 -8.16 17.53 -13.30
CA PHE A 105 -8.54 17.21 -14.68
C PHE A 105 -9.85 16.41 -14.79
N SER A 106 -10.38 15.90 -13.68
CA SER A 106 -11.67 15.19 -13.58
C SER A 106 -12.79 16.03 -12.97
N LEU A 107 -12.60 17.34 -12.75
CA LEU A 107 -13.54 18.22 -12.03
C LEU A 107 -14.98 18.20 -12.57
N GLY A 108 -15.18 17.90 -13.86
CA GLY A 108 -16.51 17.81 -14.46
C GLY A 108 -17.42 16.72 -13.86
N ASN A 109 -16.84 15.71 -13.23
CA ASN A 109 -17.55 14.57 -12.64
C ASN A 109 -17.50 14.59 -11.11
N ILE A 110 -16.77 15.54 -10.51
CA ILE A 110 -16.59 15.63 -9.05
C ILE A 110 -17.72 16.44 -8.44
N VAL A 111 -18.43 15.83 -7.49
CA VAL A 111 -19.57 16.44 -6.80
C VAL A 111 -19.29 16.48 -5.29
N TYR A 112 -19.59 17.62 -4.67
CA TYR A 112 -19.46 17.74 -3.21
C TYR A 112 -20.41 16.76 -2.50
N ASN A 113 -19.88 16.04 -1.52
CA ASN A 113 -20.66 15.14 -0.68
C ASN A 113 -21.47 15.94 0.35
N SER A 114 -22.72 16.20 0.04
CA SER A 114 -23.68 16.88 0.92
C SER A 114 -24.46 15.91 1.83
N THR A 115 -24.36 14.59 1.60
CA THR A 115 -25.11 13.57 2.34
C THR A 115 -24.52 13.28 3.70
N ASP A 116 -23.20 13.29 3.82
CA ASP A 116 -22.50 13.04 5.07
C ASP A 116 -22.28 14.33 5.86
N GLY A 117 -22.65 14.34 7.13
CA GLY A 117 -22.43 15.48 8.03
C GLY A 117 -20.93 15.71 8.35
N TRP A 118 -20.57 16.91 8.76
CA TRP A 118 -19.19 17.25 9.13
C TRP A 118 -18.63 16.39 10.28
N GLY A 119 -19.48 15.98 11.23
CA GLY A 119 -19.09 15.05 12.31
C GLY A 119 -18.69 13.67 11.76
N GLU A 120 -19.42 13.16 10.77
CA GLU A 120 -19.11 11.90 10.12
C GLU A 120 -17.80 12.01 9.30
N LYS A 121 -17.65 13.07 8.52
CA LYS A 121 -16.41 13.34 7.77
C LYS A 121 -15.19 13.44 8.69
N ALA A 122 -15.33 14.14 9.83
CA ALA A 122 -14.26 14.22 10.83
C ALA A 122 -13.94 12.86 11.46
N LEU A 123 -14.96 12.04 11.75
CA LEU A 123 -14.77 10.68 12.26
C LEU A 123 -13.99 9.81 11.25
N PHE A 124 -14.40 9.83 9.97
CA PHE A 124 -13.72 9.06 8.92
C PHE A 124 -12.32 9.58 8.63
N LEU A 125 -12.05 10.87 8.75
CA LEU A 125 -10.69 11.42 8.69
C LEU A 125 -9.79 10.78 9.76
N VAL A 126 -10.26 10.73 11.02
CA VAL A 126 -9.49 10.14 12.13
C VAL A 126 -9.33 8.64 11.96
N LEU A 127 -10.41 7.92 11.63
CA LEU A 127 -10.36 6.47 11.42
C LEU A 127 -9.43 6.11 10.27
N SER A 128 -9.48 6.84 9.16
CA SER A 128 -8.58 6.63 8.01
C SER A 128 -7.13 6.91 8.37
N ALA A 129 -6.86 8.01 9.09
CA ALA A 129 -5.51 8.33 9.53
C ALA A 129 -4.88 7.21 10.39
N VAL A 130 -5.69 6.51 11.19
CA VAL A 130 -5.22 5.45 12.09
C VAL A 130 -5.22 4.08 11.42
N LEU A 131 -6.30 3.69 10.73
CA LEU A 131 -6.49 2.32 10.24
C LEU A 131 -5.75 2.03 8.93
N LEU A 132 -5.55 3.05 8.08
CA LEU A 132 -4.80 2.86 6.83
C LEU A 132 -3.30 2.64 7.06
N LEU A 133 -2.72 3.16 8.15
CA LEU A 133 -1.29 2.96 8.46
C LEU A 133 -0.93 1.47 8.60
N PRO A 134 -1.58 0.70 9.49
CA PRO A 134 -1.29 -0.73 9.63
C PRO A 134 -1.71 -1.55 8.40
N GLN A 135 -2.79 -1.19 7.73
CA GLN A 135 -3.25 -1.89 6.52
C GLN A 135 -2.21 -1.79 5.41
N THR A 136 -1.84 -0.58 5.01
CA THR A 136 -0.87 -0.37 3.92
C THR A 136 0.51 -0.92 4.29
N LEU A 137 0.95 -0.80 5.56
CA LEU A 137 2.20 -1.41 6.01
C LEU A 137 2.20 -2.93 5.86
N ALA A 138 1.13 -3.60 6.27
CA ALA A 138 1.01 -5.05 6.15
C ALA A 138 1.10 -5.50 4.68
N GLU A 139 0.44 -4.78 3.78
CA GLU A 139 0.48 -5.04 2.34
C GLU A 139 1.87 -4.81 1.74
N GLU A 140 2.56 -3.71 2.11
CA GLU A 140 3.93 -3.49 1.65
C GLU A 140 4.87 -4.63 2.05
N ILE A 141 4.74 -5.13 3.29
CA ILE A 141 5.58 -6.22 3.77
C ILE A 141 5.30 -7.51 3.00
N VAL A 142 4.03 -7.88 2.83
CA VAL A 142 3.64 -9.15 2.18
C VAL A 142 3.94 -9.14 0.68
N PHE A 143 3.58 -8.06 -0.01
CA PHE A 143 3.59 -8.06 -1.48
C PHE A 143 4.90 -7.55 -2.09
N ARG A 144 5.82 -6.96 -1.30
CA ARG A 144 7.09 -6.40 -1.80
C ARG A 144 8.28 -6.82 -0.97
N ILE A 145 8.27 -6.55 0.35
CA ILE A 145 9.45 -6.77 1.20
C ILE A 145 9.77 -8.26 1.35
N LEU A 146 8.79 -9.09 1.71
CA LEU A 146 9.01 -10.53 1.84
C LEU A 146 9.42 -11.20 0.52
N PRO A 147 8.80 -10.93 -0.65
CA PRO A 147 9.29 -11.40 -1.94
C PRO A 147 10.74 -11.00 -2.23
N GLU A 148 11.14 -9.76 -1.95
CA GLU A 148 12.54 -9.33 -2.10
C GLU A 148 13.47 -10.15 -1.21
N ARG A 149 13.13 -10.30 0.08
CA ARG A 149 13.93 -11.05 1.04
C ARG A 149 14.02 -12.55 0.71
N ILE A 150 12.97 -13.12 0.14
CA ILE A 150 12.97 -14.51 -0.34
C ILE A 150 13.91 -14.67 -1.52
N LEU A 151 13.91 -13.74 -2.48
CA LEU A 151 14.76 -13.81 -3.66
C LEU A 151 16.23 -13.46 -3.35
N SER A 152 16.46 -12.54 -2.43
CA SER A 152 17.79 -12.02 -2.08
C SER A 152 17.97 -11.82 -0.58
N PRO A 153 18.12 -12.90 0.21
CA PRO A 153 18.19 -12.80 1.67
C PRO A 153 19.47 -12.12 2.18
N GLU A 154 20.57 -12.17 1.43
CA GLU A 154 21.87 -11.61 1.81
C GLU A 154 22.20 -10.30 1.09
N GLU A 155 21.66 -10.09 -0.10
CA GLU A 155 22.05 -8.98 -0.97
C GLU A 155 21.01 -7.88 -0.99
N ARG A 156 21.33 -6.69 -0.49
CA ARG A 156 20.52 -5.49 -0.69
C ARG A 156 20.64 -4.95 -2.14
N ASN A 157 21.68 -5.36 -2.89
CA ASN A 157 21.94 -4.94 -4.27
C ASN A 157 21.57 -6.03 -5.27
N LEU A 158 20.30 -6.05 -5.66
CA LEU A 158 19.83 -6.84 -6.78
C LEU A 158 20.39 -6.29 -8.11
N GLY A 159 20.98 -7.14 -8.95
CA GLY A 159 21.32 -6.77 -10.31
C GLY A 159 20.08 -6.32 -11.10
N ARG A 160 20.24 -5.45 -12.10
CA ARG A 160 19.15 -4.80 -12.84
C ARG A 160 18.08 -5.78 -13.33
N CYS A 161 18.47 -6.89 -13.94
CA CYS A 161 17.51 -7.89 -14.47
C CYS A 161 16.69 -8.55 -13.35
N ARG A 162 17.33 -8.92 -12.23
CA ARG A 162 16.65 -9.51 -11.08
C ARG A 162 15.67 -8.53 -10.43
N ARG A 163 16.02 -7.25 -10.37
CA ARG A 163 15.15 -6.17 -9.85
C ARG A 163 13.89 -6.01 -10.70
N ILE A 164 14.04 -6.00 -12.03
CA ILE A 164 12.90 -5.90 -12.95
C ILE A 164 12.01 -7.14 -12.83
N LEU A 165 12.60 -8.33 -12.77
CA LEU A 165 11.83 -9.58 -12.63
C LEU A 165 11.09 -9.64 -11.29
N LEU A 166 11.74 -9.25 -10.19
CA LEU A 166 11.09 -9.12 -8.88
C LEU A 166 9.92 -8.13 -8.93
N ALA A 167 10.13 -6.96 -9.53
CA ALA A 167 9.10 -5.94 -9.64
C ALA A 167 7.89 -6.46 -10.45
N PHE A 168 8.14 -7.18 -11.55
CA PHE A 168 7.07 -7.79 -12.34
C PHE A 168 6.28 -8.83 -11.54
N PHE A 169 6.97 -9.69 -10.79
CA PHE A 169 6.32 -10.64 -9.88
C PHE A 169 5.50 -9.91 -8.81
N CYS A 170 6.04 -8.86 -8.17
CA CYS A 170 5.31 -8.07 -7.19
C CYS A 170 4.09 -7.37 -7.80
N GLY A 171 4.17 -6.93 -9.06
CA GLY A 171 3.04 -6.39 -9.80
C GLY A 171 1.91 -7.40 -9.93
N ILE A 172 2.20 -8.60 -10.41
CA ILE A 172 1.20 -9.69 -10.53
C ILE A 172 0.68 -10.08 -9.14
N PHE A 173 1.56 -10.28 -8.18
CA PHE A 173 1.20 -10.71 -6.83
C PHE A 173 0.29 -9.72 -6.11
N PHE A 174 0.48 -8.41 -6.36
CA PHE A 174 -0.38 -7.36 -5.81
C PHE A 174 -1.76 -7.31 -6.45
N VAL A 175 -1.90 -7.70 -7.72
CA VAL A 175 -3.22 -7.76 -8.39
C VAL A 175 -4.11 -8.84 -7.78
N LEU A 176 -3.55 -9.99 -7.34
CA LEU A 176 -4.34 -11.15 -6.94
C LEU A 176 -5.42 -10.86 -5.87
N PRO A 177 -5.11 -10.23 -4.72
CA PRO A 177 -6.13 -9.93 -3.72
C PRO A 177 -7.14 -8.87 -4.19
N HIS A 178 -6.79 -8.06 -5.20
CA HIS A 178 -7.63 -6.99 -5.72
C HIS A 178 -8.58 -7.43 -6.83
N LEU A 179 -8.49 -8.68 -7.30
CA LEU A 179 -9.41 -9.21 -8.32
C LEU A 179 -10.88 -9.20 -7.90
N LEU A 180 -11.14 -9.27 -6.59
CA LEU A 180 -12.49 -9.27 -6.02
C LEU A 180 -12.95 -7.88 -5.54
N ASN A 181 -12.12 -6.85 -5.72
CA ASN A 181 -12.48 -5.50 -5.34
C ASN A 181 -13.62 -4.96 -6.21
N THR A 182 -14.43 -4.09 -5.62
CA THR A 182 -15.57 -3.47 -6.30
C THR A 182 -15.16 -2.71 -7.56
N GLU A 183 -14.00 -2.06 -7.54
CA GLU A 183 -13.40 -1.35 -8.68
C GLU A 183 -13.18 -2.25 -9.89
N VAL A 184 -12.95 -3.53 -9.68
CA VAL A 184 -12.74 -4.52 -10.74
C VAL A 184 -14.05 -5.22 -11.10
N THR A 185 -14.79 -5.69 -10.09
CA THR A 185 -15.97 -6.54 -10.29
C THR A 185 -17.22 -5.79 -10.77
N SER A 186 -17.34 -4.49 -10.45
CA SER A 186 -18.48 -3.65 -10.80
C SER A 186 -18.18 -2.61 -11.89
N SER A 187 -16.97 -2.62 -12.45
CA SER A 187 -16.58 -1.70 -13.53
C SER A 187 -16.89 -2.29 -14.90
N SER A 188 -17.35 -1.47 -15.83
CA SER A 188 -17.42 -1.82 -17.25
C SER A 188 -16.04 -1.83 -17.92
N THR A 189 -15.05 -1.18 -17.30
CA THR A 189 -13.66 -1.12 -17.76
C THR A 189 -12.67 -1.69 -16.72
N PRO A 190 -12.77 -2.98 -16.34
CA PRO A 190 -11.97 -3.57 -15.26
C PRO A 190 -10.46 -3.56 -15.54
N VAL A 191 -10.07 -3.42 -16.80
CA VAL A 191 -8.66 -3.38 -17.22
C VAL A 191 -7.92 -2.19 -16.62
N ILE A 192 -8.57 -1.02 -16.46
CA ILE A 192 -7.93 0.18 -15.92
C ILE A 192 -7.52 0.00 -14.45
N PRO A 193 -8.41 -0.38 -13.50
CA PRO A 193 -7.99 -0.66 -12.14
C PRO A 193 -7.00 -1.84 -12.05
N LEU A 194 -7.13 -2.89 -12.87
CA LEU A 194 -6.17 -4.00 -12.87
C LEU A 194 -4.77 -3.55 -13.29
N VAL A 195 -4.65 -2.76 -14.35
CA VAL A 195 -3.36 -2.17 -14.78
C VAL A 195 -2.82 -1.25 -13.69
N THR A 196 -3.67 -0.48 -13.03
CA THR A 196 -3.26 0.41 -11.93
C THR A 196 -2.71 -0.40 -10.75
N TYR A 197 -3.38 -1.47 -10.31
CA TYR A 197 -2.87 -2.36 -9.26
C TYR A 197 -1.54 -3.02 -9.66
N PHE A 198 -1.42 -3.48 -10.91
CA PHE A 198 -0.16 -4.01 -11.41
C PHE A 198 0.96 -2.96 -11.34
N LEU A 199 0.71 -1.73 -11.80
CA LEU A 199 1.68 -0.64 -11.75
C LEU A 199 2.05 -0.28 -10.31
N TRP A 200 1.10 -0.24 -9.39
CA TRP A 200 1.38 -0.05 -7.97
C TRP A 200 2.33 -1.12 -7.42
N GLY A 201 2.08 -2.39 -7.67
CA GLY A 201 2.97 -3.47 -7.25
C GLY A 201 4.35 -3.39 -7.90
N PHE A 202 4.40 -3.17 -9.21
CA PHE A 202 5.62 -3.12 -10.02
C PHE A 202 6.51 -1.92 -9.66
N LEU A 203 5.95 -0.69 -9.70
CA LEU A 203 6.70 0.54 -9.46
C LEU A 203 7.13 0.68 -7.99
N SER A 204 6.28 0.22 -7.06
CA SER A 204 6.63 0.15 -5.63
C SER A 204 7.86 -0.71 -5.37
N SER A 205 7.92 -1.90 -5.96
CA SER A 205 9.08 -2.78 -5.83
C SER A 205 10.33 -2.15 -6.46
N LEU A 206 10.21 -1.52 -7.63
CA LEU A 206 11.33 -0.79 -8.25
C LEU A 206 11.83 0.35 -7.37
N LEU A 207 10.92 1.18 -6.86
CA LEU A 207 11.27 2.33 -6.01
C LEU A 207 11.91 1.85 -4.70
N GLY A 208 11.30 0.91 -3.97
CA GLY A 208 11.81 0.39 -2.70
C GLY A 208 13.21 -0.20 -2.83
N THR A 209 13.44 -1.02 -3.88
CA THR A 209 14.77 -1.59 -4.18
C THR A 209 15.78 -0.54 -4.66
N TYR A 210 15.33 0.53 -5.32
CA TYR A 210 16.20 1.61 -5.77
C TYR A 210 16.68 2.50 -4.63
N VAL A 211 15.77 2.88 -3.72
CA VAL A 211 16.09 3.76 -2.57
C VAL A 211 16.57 2.98 -1.34
N HIS A 212 16.59 1.64 -1.41
CA HIS A 212 16.93 0.74 -0.29
C HIS A 212 16.07 0.97 0.97
N SER A 213 14.85 1.48 0.79
CA SER A 213 13.86 1.75 1.84
C SER A 213 12.46 1.58 1.29
N TYR A 214 11.58 0.97 2.06
CA TYR A 214 10.16 0.86 1.74
C TYR A 214 9.30 1.92 2.44
N VAL A 215 9.89 2.81 3.24
CA VAL A 215 9.17 3.92 3.88
C VAL A 215 8.52 4.85 2.87
N PRO A 216 9.18 5.28 1.76
CA PRO A 216 8.53 6.08 0.73
C PRO A 216 7.37 5.37 0.06
N VAL A 217 7.55 4.08 -0.25
CA VAL A 217 6.51 3.27 -0.89
C VAL A 217 5.29 3.14 0.01
N TRP A 218 5.50 2.83 1.29
CA TRP A 218 4.44 2.79 2.31
C TRP A 218 3.72 4.13 2.42
N ALA A 219 4.46 5.25 2.44
CA ALA A 219 3.90 6.59 2.50
C ALA A 219 3.04 6.93 1.27
N MET A 220 3.50 6.55 0.07
CA MET A 220 2.73 6.72 -1.17
C MET A 220 1.43 5.92 -1.12
N HIS A 221 1.49 4.66 -0.72
CA HIS A 221 0.33 3.77 -0.62
C HIS A 221 -0.69 4.31 0.40
N TYR A 222 -0.21 4.69 1.59
CA TYR A 222 -1.04 5.33 2.61
C TYR A 222 -1.72 6.59 2.09
N ALA A 223 -0.96 7.50 1.47
CA ALA A 223 -1.48 8.76 0.96
C ALA A 223 -2.53 8.57 -0.14
N ASN A 224 -2.31 7.62 -1.05
CA ASN A 224 -3.27 7.28 -2.09
C ASN A 224 -4.60 6.76 -1.51
N ASN A 225 -4.54 5.79 -0.59
CA ASN A 225 -5.74 5.25 0.05
C ASN A 225 -6.43 6.31 0.93
N PHE A 226 -5.65 7.13 1.64
CA PHE A 226 -6.18 8.23 2.43
C PHE A 226 -6.91 9.26 1.55
N PHE A 227 -6.34 9.63 0.41
CA PHE A 227 -6.96 10.54 -0.54
C PHE A 227 -8.32 9.98 -1.02
N SER A 228 -8.34 8.70 -1.40
CA SER A 228 -9.55 8.04 -1.89
C SER A 228 -10.66 7.92 -0.84
N VAL A 229 -10.32 7.76 0.44
CA VAL A 229 -11.34 7.63 1.51
C VAL A 229 -11.84 8.98 2.03
N VAL A 230 -10.95 10.00 2.04
CA VAL A 230 -11.20 11.28 2.74
C VAL A 230 -11.48 12.44 1.80
N ILE A 231 -10.81 12.48 0.65
CA ILE A 231 -10.87 13.65 -0.24
C ILE A 231 -11.80 13.39 -1.42
N VAL A 232 -11.45 12.47 -2.31
CA VAL A 232 -12.27 12.12 -3.49
C VAL A 232 -12.42 10.61 -3.56
N SER A 233 -13.64 10.11 -3.50
CA SER A 233 -13.96 8.69 -3.60
C SER A 233 -14.75 8.41 -4.87
N ALA A 234 -14.37 7.34 -5.59
CA ALA A 234 -15.22 6.82 -6.65
C ALA A 234 -16.47 6.16 -6.06
N GLU A 235 -17.61 6.21 -6.78
CA GLU A 235 -18.84 5.54 -6.31
C GLU A 235 -18.68 4.02 -6.18
N LYS A 236 -17.90 3.41 -7.07
CA LYS A 236 -17.64 1.98 -7.10
C LYS A 236 -16.26 1.69 -6.49
N THR A 237 -16.14 1.77 -5.16
CA THR A 237 -14.89 1.51 -4.46
C THR A 237 -15.04 0.53 -3.32
N THR A 238 -14.01 -0.26 -3.08
CA THR A 238 -13.92 -1.19 -1.93
C THR A 238 -13.64 -0.43 -0.63
N LEU A 239 -12.86 0.66 -0.68
CA LEU A 239 -12.56 1.51 0.46
C LEU A 239 -13.64 2.60 0.59
N THR A 240 -14.79 2.23 1.17
CA THR A 240 -15.87 3.19 1.42
C THR A 240 -15.54 4.07 2.63
N GLY A 241 -15.89 5.37 2.53
CA GLY A 241 -15.64 6.35 3.60
C GLY A 241 -16.71 7.44 3.62
N ALA A 242 -16.37 8.59 4.22
CA ALA A 242 -17.14 9.82 4.14
C ALA A 242 -16.28 10.92 3.49
N PRO A 243 -16.00 10.81 2.18
CA PRO A 243 -15.11 11.73 1.48
C PRO A 243 -15.73 13.13 1.39
N LEU A 244 -14.88 14.13 1.10
CA LEU A 244 -15.36 15.48 0.80
C LEU A 244 -16.10 15.55 -0.54
N PHE A 245 -15.66 14.75 -1.50
CA PHE A 245 -16.22 14.71 -2.86
C PHE A 245 -16.39 13.29 -3.35
N TYR A 246 -17.38 13.08 -4.22
CA TYR A 246 -17.54 11.85 -5.00
C TYR A 246 -17.19 12.11 -6.46
N ASP A 247 -16.43 11.20 -7.06
CA ASP A 247 -16.32 11.08 -8.50
C ASP A 247 -17.51 10.26 -9.01
N LYS A 248 -18.37 10.92 -9.78
CA LYS A 248 -19.60 10.37 -10.39
C LYS A 248 -19.36 9.72 -11.76
N SER A 249 -18.11 9.55 -12.16
CA SER A 249 -17.77 8.86 -13.40
C SER A 249 -18.30 7.42 -13.35
N GLU A 250 -19.01 7.00 -14.38
CA GLU A 250 -19.52 5.63 -14.49
C GLU A 250 -18.38 4.63 -14.66
N GLU A 251 -17.25 5.08 -15.21
CA GLU A 251 -16.09 4.27 -15.56
C GLU A 251 -14.79 4.88 -15.02
N TYR A 252 -13.83 4.00 -14.73
CA TYR A 252 -12.49 4.43 -14.36
C TYR A 252 -11.77 5.04 -15.55
N SER A 253 -11.26 6.27 -15.36
CA SER A 253 -10.54 7.00 -16.39
C SER A 253 -9.08 6.48 -16.52
N PRO A 254 -8.49 6.46 -17.74
CA PRO A 254 -7.06 6.28 -17.93
C PRO A 254 -6.19 7.29 -17.16
N LEU A 255 -6.76 8.39 -16.70
CA LEU A 255 -6.11 9.37 -15.83
C LEU A 255 -5.58 8.72 -14.56
N LEU A 256 -6.23 7.68 -14.03
CA LEU A 256 -5.76 6.93 -12.86
C LEU A 256 -4.37 6.31 -13.10
N ILE A 257 -4.12 5.79 -14.30
CA ILE A 257 -2.80 5.29 -14.71
C ILE A 257 -1.79 6.42 -14.77
N VAL A 258 -2.17 7.54 -15.38
CA VAL A 258 -1.31 8.73 -15.50
C VAL A 258 -0.95 9.28 -14.12
N THR A 259 -1.91 9.41 -13.21
CA THR A 259 -1.70 9.84 -11.82
C THR A 259 -0.68 8.94 -11.11
N THR A 260 -0.86 7.62 -11.25
CA THR A 260 0.06 6.64 -10.66
C THR A 260 1.47 6.82 -11.19
N LEU A 261 1.65 6.90 -12.51
CA LEU A 261 2.97 7.10 -13.13
C LEU A 261 3.63 8.41 -12.70
N LEU A 262 2.86 9.51 -12.66
CA LEU A 262 3.36 10.82 -12.23
C LEU A 262 3.78 10.82 -10.76
N ALA A 263 3.00 10.22 -9.87
CA ALA A 263 3.34 10.13 -8.45
C ALA A 263 4.67 9.39 -8.26
N PHE A 264 4.85 8.23 -8.89
CA PHE A 264 6.10 7.48 -8.82
C PHE A 264 7.28 8.22 -9.45
N LEU A 265 7.07 8.92 -10.59
CA LEU A 265 8.10 9.72 -11.23
C LEU A 265 8.58 10.85 -10.31
N VAL A 266 7.65 11.64 -9.76
CA VAL A 266 7.99 12.78 -8.90
C VAL A 266 8.71 12.34 -7.64
N VAL A 267 8.22 11.28 -6.97
CA VAL A 267 8.87 10.72 -5.78
C VAL A 267 10.26 10.17 -6.12
N SER A 268 10.41 9.46 -7.24
CA SER A 268 11.72 8.93 -7.68
C SER A 268 12.72 10.05 -7.95
N LEU A 269 12.29 11.14 -8.60
CA LEU A 269 13.14 12.31 -8.86
C LEU A 269 13.54 13.02 -7.56
N PHE A 270 12.63 13.13 -6.60
CA PHE A 270 12.89 13.70 -5.29
C PHE A 270 14.00 12.92 -4.55
N PHE A 271 13.89 11.59 -4.46
CA PHE A 271 14.90 10.77 -3.79
C PHE A 271 16.25 10.77 -4.53
N ARG A 272 16.23 10.80 -5.86
CA ARG A 272 17.46 10.97 -6.65
C ARG A 272 18.16 12.31 -6.36
N HIS A 273 17.40 13.37 -6.14
CA HIS A 273 17.95 14.68 -5.83
C HIS A 273 18.59 14.72 -4.44
N ILE A 274 17.95 14.13 -3.43
CA ILE A 274 18.47 14.06 -2.06
C ILE A 274 19.75 13.22 -2.01
N GLY A 275 19.75 12.02 -2.59
CA GLY A 275 20.95 11.17 -2.62
C GLY A 275 22.17 11.86 -3.21
N LYS A 276 22.01 12.66 -4.28
CA LYS A 276 23.11 13.45 -4.86
C LYS A 276 23.63 14.57 -3.95
N ARG A 277 22.82 15.08 -3.03
CA ARG A 277 23.26 16.09 -2.04
C ARG A 277 24.09 15.47 -0.92
N GLU A 278 23.62 14.35 -0.37
CA GLU A 278 24.35 13.62 0.67
C GLU A 278 25.73 13.15 0.18
N ASP A 279 25.83 12.67 -1.07
CA ASP A 279 27.12 12.31 -1.68
C ASP A 279 28.07 13.51 -1.77
N LYS A 280 27.59 14.70 -2.17
CA LYS A 280 28.42 15.91 -2.28
C LYS A 280 28.92 16.41 -0.93
N GLU A 281 28.07 16.37 0.10
CA GLU A 281 28.44 16.80 1.45
C GLU A 281 29.46 15.85 2.10
N SER A 282 29.42 14.55 1.80
CA SER A 282 30.36 13.56 2.27
C SER A 282 31.77 13.70 1.65
N PHE A 283 31.91 14.32 0.47
CA PHE A 283 33.19 14.58 -0.20
C PHE A 283 33.79 15.96 0.12
N SER A 284 33.03 16.85 0.79
CA SER A 284 33.46 18.21 1.12
C SER A 284 33.86 18.41 2.59
N GLY A 285 33.75 17.41 3.42
CA GLY A 285 34.19 17.38 4.83
C GLY A 285 35.34 16.40 5.06
#